data_1f22846e7831d4820a1ee6bb1cc050c6
#
_entry.id   1f22846e7831d4820a1ee6bb1cc050c6
#
_cell.length_a   1.000
_cell.length_b   1.000
_cell.length_c   1.000
_cell.angle_alpha   90.00
_cell.angle_beta   90.00
_cell.angle_gamma   90.00
#
_symmetry.space_group_name_H-M   'P 1'
#
loop_
_entity.id
_entity.type
_entity.pdbx_description
1 polymer ?
#
loop_
_entity_poly.entity_id
_entity_poly.type
_entity_poly.pdbx_seq_one_letter_code
_entity_poly.pdbx_strand_id
1 'polypeptide(L)'
;NGAGKSTLLKCIAGKLRADRGRVTRRGDIGHLLEMSAGFTPQMTGRENVLVRGRLMGKRGKALDNYITQVAEFADISEFFDSPVQFYSSGMKSRLGFAASSVIEPDILILDEVLAVGDLGFRMKCYSRIDELRQKCAVILVTHSMNHVSRMANSSIFLHKGQVIFQGSPQKGIDLYH
;
A
#
# COMPACT_ATOMS: atom_id res chain seq x y z
N ASN A 1 19.83 -2.78 1.64
CA ASN A 1 19.08 -4.02 1.40
C ASN A 1 19.51 -5.09 2.40
N GLY A 2 18.62 -6.08 2.73
CA GLY A 2 18.98 -7.18 3.66
C GLY A 2 18.84 -6.88 5.15
N ALA A 3 18.36 -5.71 5.55
CA ALA A 3 18.19 -5.36 6.97
C ALA A 3 17.01 -6.09 7.67
N GLY A 4 16.20 -6.87 6.94
CA GLY A 4 15.06 -7.59 7.50
C GLY A 4 13.70 -6.85 7.44
N LYS A 5 13.62 -5.67 6.84
CA LYS A 5 12.39 -4.84 6.76
C LYS A 5 11.22 -5.61 6.15
N SER A 6 11.40 -6.18 4.96
CA SER A 6 10.32 -6.92 4.27
C SER A 6 9.90 -8.19 5.01
N THR A 7 10.83 -8.86 5.71
CA THR A 7 10.52 -10.01 6.56
C THR A 7 9.66 -9.59 7.74
N LEU A 8 10.03 -8.50 8.42
CA LEU A 8 9.26 -7.93 9.52
C LEU A 8 7.85 -7.54 9.07
N LEU A 9 7.73 -6.87 7.90
CA LEU A 9 6.42 -6.52 7.33
C LEU A 9 5.56 -7.75 7.05
N LYS A 10 6.15 -8.81 6.49
CA LYS A 10 5.42 -10.07 6.25
C LYS A 10 4.93 -10.71 7.55
N CYS A 11 5.72 -10.63 8.63
CA CYS A 11 5.29 -11.10 9.96
C CYS A 11 4.16 -10.24 10.52
N ILE A 12 4.26 -8.91 10.43
CA ILE A 12 3.20 -7.97 10.87
C ILE A 12 1.92 -8.23 10.07
N ALA A 13 2.05 -8.43 8.77
CA ALA A 13 0.94 -8.74 7.86
C ALA A 13 0.32 -10.13 8.10
N GLY A 14 0.98 -10.99 8.88
CA GLY A 14 0.54 -12.38 9.09
C GLY A 14 0.78 -13.31 7.90
N LYS A 15 1.56 -12.87 6.92
CA LYS A 15 1.97 -13.68 5.77
C LYS A 15 3.13 -14.63 6.12
N LEU A 16 3.85 -14.32 7.19
CA LEU A 16 4.94 -15.13 7.72
C LEU A 16 4.78 -15.29 9.23
N ARG A 17 4.95 -16.51 9.74
CA ARG A 17 4.95 -16.78 11.18
C ARG A 17 6.31 -16.45 11.77
N ALA A 18 6.33 -15.81 12.93
CA ALA A 18 7.56 -15.59 13.67
C ALA A 18 8.03 -16.91 14.33
N ASP A 19 9.32 -17.23 14.21
CA ASP A 19 9.91 -18.42 14.84
C ASP A 19 9.95 -18.29 16.37
N ARG A 20 10.11 -17.05 16.85
CA ARG A 20 10.12 -16.72 18.28
C ARG A 20 9.38 -15.42 18.54
N GLY A 21 8.80 -15.30 19.73
CA GLY A 21 8.04 -14.13 20.12
C GLY A 21 6.60 -14.17 19.63
N ARG A 22 5.92 -13.01 19.72
CA ARG A 22 4.51 -12.86 19.36
C ARG A 22 4.31 -11.57 18.59
N VAL A 23 3.54 -11.64 17.52
CA VAL A 23 3.00 -10.46 16.84
C VAL A 23 1.53 -10.34 17.24
N THR A 24 1.16 -9.24 17.90
CA THR A 24 -0.23 -8.95 18.25
C THR A 24 -0.69 -7.78 17.41
N ARG A 25 -1.81 -7.95 16.72
CA ARG A 25 -2.43 -6.92 15.90
C ARG A 25 -3.93 -6.86 16.17
N ARG A 26 -4.51 -5.69 16.03
CA ARG A 26 -5.96 -5.48 16.11
C ARG A 26 -6.41 -4.75 14.87
N GLY A 27 -7.44 -5.28 14.19
CA GLY A 27 -8.00 -4.71 12.96
C GLY A 27 -7.41 -5.29 11.67
N ASP A 28 -7.97 -4.81 10.58
CA ASP A 28 -7.65 -5.25 9.22
C ASP A 28 -6.42 -4.53 8.67
N ILE A 29 -5.59 -5.27 7.92
CA ILE A 29 -4.38 -4.73 7.32
C ILE A 29 -4.59 -4.51 5.82
N GLY A 30 -4.41 -3.27 5.40
CA GLY A 30 -4.30 -2.88 4.00
C GLY A 30 -2.84 -2.80 3.57
N HIS A 31 -2.55 -3.32 2.37
CA HIS A 31 -1.24 -3.25 1.76
C HIS A 31 -1.31 -2.44 0.47
N LEU A 32 -0.49 -1.42 0.32
CA LEU A 32 -0.25 -0.78 -0.98
C LEU A 32 0.96 -1.41 -1.73
N LEU A 33 1.54 -2.49 -1.17
CA LEU A 33 2.74 -3.17 -1.68
C LEU A 33 2.55 -4.00 -2.93
N GLU A 34 1.39 -4.61 -3.07
CA GLU A 34 1.11 -5.57 -4.15
C GLU A 34 0.07 -4.97 -5.10
N MET A 35 0.33 -3.74 -5.58
CA MET A 35 -0.65 -2.96 -6.35
C MET A 35 -1.14 -3.66 -7.60
N SER A 36 -0.29 -4.42 -8.28
CA SER A 36 -0.65 -5.21 -9.47
C SER A 36 -0.59 -6.72 -9.25
N ALA A 37 -0.16 -7.17 -8.05
CA ALA A 37 -0.12 -8.60 -7.74
C ALA A 37 -1.54 -9.15 -7.62
N GLY A 38 -1.81 -10.20 -8.39
CA GLY A 38 -3.12 -10.86 -8.39
C GLY A 38 -4.09 -10.39 -9.47
N PHE A 39 -3.70 -9.45 -10.35
CA PHE A 39 -4.50 -9.19 -11.54
C PHE A 39 -4.32 -10.32 -12.56
N THR A 40 -5.45 -10.82 -13.06
CA THR A 40 -5.49 -11.78 -14.16
C THR A 40 -5.36 -11.01 -15.48
N PRO A 41 -4.27 -11.22 -16.26
CA PRO A 41 -4.00 -10.40 -17.44
C PRO A 41 -5.09 -10.45 -18.52
N GLN A 42 -5.79 -11.57 -18.65
CA GLN A 42 -6.86 -11.78 -19.61
C GLN A 42 -8.19 -11.12 -19.23
N MET A 43 -8.36 -10.80 -17.95
CA MET A 43 -9.53 -10.09 -17.44
C MET A 43 -9.38 -8.58 -17.65
N THR A 44 -10.51 -7.91 -17.83
CA THR A 44 -10.57 -6.44 -17.86
C THR A 44 -10.19 -5.83 -16.51
N GLY A 45 -9.90 -4.53 -16.49
CA GLY A 45 -9.69 -3.79 -15.24
C GLY A 45 -10.90 -3.91 -14.32
N ARG A 46 -12.12 -3.76 -14.87
CA ARG A 46 -13.37 -3.91 -14.14
C ARG A 46 -13.53 -5.28 -13.50
N GLU A 47 -13.29 -6.35 -14.28
CA GLU A 47 -13.39 -7.72 -13.77
C GLU A 47 -12.39 -8.02 -12.67
N ASN A 48 -11.15 -7.57 -12.82
CA ASN A 48 -10.13 -7.70 -11.78
C ASN A 48 -10.54 -6.98 -10.49
N VAL A 49 -11.07 -5.76 -10.59
CA VAL A 49 -11.56 -4.99 -9.43
C VAL A 49 -12.77 -5.68 -8.80
N LEU A 50 -13.70 -6.20 -9.61
CA LEU A 50 -14.85 -6.96 -9.13
C LEU A 50 -14.42 -8.20 -8.34
N VAL A 51 -13.50 -9.01 -8.87
CA VAL A 51 -12.96 -10.19 -8.18
C VAL A 51 -12.33 -9.79 -6.86
N ARG A 52 -11.50 -8.74 -6.86
CA ARG A 52 -10.86 -8.22 -5.65
C ARG A 52 -11.88 -7.77 -4.61
N GLY A 53 -12.89 -7.02 -5.02
CA GLY A 53 -13.98 -6.58 -4.13
C GLY A 53 -14.72 -7.76 -3.50
N ARG A 54 -14.99 -8.81 -4.28
CA ARG A 54 -15.64 -10.05 -3.79
C ARG A 54 -14.77 -10.80 -2.79
N LEU A 55 -13.45 -10.90 -3.03
CA LEU A 55 -12.49 -11.50 -2.10
C LEU A 55 -12.46 -10.76 -0.76
N MET A 56 -12.73 -9.44 -0.77
CA MET A 56 -12.88 -8.62 0.42
C MET A 56 -14.28 -8.71 1.06
N GLY A 57 -15.13 -9.61 0.59
CA GLY A 57 -16.49 -9.79 1.11
C GLY A 57 -17.51 -8.76 0.66
N LYS A 58 -17.15 -7.82 -0.25
CA LYS A 58 -18.11 -6.81 -0.76
C LYS A 58 -19.15 -7.44 -1.67
N ARG A 59 -20.41 -7.00 -1.53
CA ARG A 59 -21.56 -7.49 -2.31
C ARG A 59 -22.55 -6.36 -2.60
N GLY A 60 -23.37 -6.53 -3.64
CA GLY A 60 -24.42 -5.57 -4.03
C GLY A 60 -23.88 -4.14 -4.13
N LYS A 61 -24.62 -3.18 -3.63
CA LYS A 61 -24.26 -1.74 -3.68
C LYS A 61 -22.85 -1.43 -3.17
N ALA A 62 -22.36 -2.14 -2.15
CA ALA A 62 -21.01 -1.91 -1.62
C ALA A 62 -19.93 -2.34 -2.62
N LEU A 63 -20.20 -3.37 -3.43
CA LEU A 63 -19.31 -3.80 -4.51
C LEU A 63 -19.35 -2.82 -5.68
N ASP A 64 -20.54 -2.38 -6.07
CA ASP A 64 -20.71 -1.42 -7.17
C ASP A 64 -20.04 -0.09 -6.84
N ASN A 65 -20.23 0.43 -5.62
CA ASN A 65 -19.54 1.64 -5.15
C ASN A 65 -18.02 1.49 -5.16
N TYR A 66 -17.51 0.33 -4.74
CA TYR A 66 -16.07 0.06 -4.76
C TYR A 66 -15.53 0.10 -6.20
N ILE A 67 -16.20 -0.55 -7.16
CA ILE A 67 -15.79 -0.57 -8.56
C ILE A 67 -15.79 0.86 -9.13
N THR A 68 -16.84 1.63 -8.86
CA THR A 68 -16.95 3.03 -9.31
C THR A 68 -15.83 3.89 -8.76
N GLN A 69 -15.59 3.85 -7.45
CA GLN A 69 -14.53 4.62 -6.81
C GLN A 69 -13.13 4.26 -7.32
N VAL A 70 -12.88 2.97 -7.57
CA VAL A 70 -11.61 2.52 -8.16
C VAL A 70 -11.45 3.05 -9.58
N ALA A 71 -12.49 2.98 -10.41
CA ALA A 71 -12.44 3.49 -11.79
C ALA A 71 -12.15 4.99 -11.82
N GLU A 72 -12.85 5.79 -11.01
CA GLU A 72 -12.68 7.23 -10.88
C GLU A 72 -11.30 7.61 -10.37
N PHE A 73 -10.80 6.87 -9.37
CA PHE A 73 -9.48 7.14 -8.80
C PHE A 73 -8.36 6.80 -9.78
N ALA A 74 -8.45 5.63 -10.44
CA ALA A 74 -7.42 5.15 -11.36
C ALA A 74 -7.25 6.03 -12.60
N ASP A 75 -8.32 6.76 -12.99
CA ASP A 75 -8.32 7.66 -14.14
C ASP A 75 -7.83 6.97 -15.44
N ILE A 76 -8.44 5.80 -15.71
CA ILE A 76 -8.17 4.96 -16.90
C ILE A 76 -9.49 4.53 -17.57
N SER A 77 -10.52 5.39 -17.52
CA SER A 77 -11.90 5.07 -17.91
C SER A 77 -12.03 4.47 -19.31
N GLU A 78 -11.29 4.97 -20.29
CA GLU A 78 -11.31 4.46 -21.68
C GLU A 78 -10.80 3.01 -21.79
N PHE A 79 -9.94 2.59 -20.85
CA PHE A 79 -9.31 1.26 -20.84
C PHE A 79 -9.86 0.35 -19.77
N PHE A 80 -10.75 0.85 -18.89
CA PHE A 80 -11.21 0.09 -17.72
C PHE A 80 -11.91 -1.22 -18.11
N ASP A 81 -12.53 -1.24 -19.26
CA ASP A 81 -13.20 -2.42 -19.83
C ASP A 81 -12.34 -3.19 -20.87
N SER A 82 -11.04 -2.85 -20.97
CA SER A 82 -10.07 -3.58 -21.78
C SER A 82 -9.28 -4.57 -20.91
N PRO A 83 -8.80 -5.71 -21.47
CA PRO A 83 -7.96 -6.66 -20.75
C PRO A 83 -6.66 -6.03 -20.24
N VAL A 84 -6.30 -6.34 -18.96
CA VAL A 84 -5.14 -5.75 -18.27
C VAL A 84 -3.81 -6.08 -18.95
N GLN A 85 -3.74 -7.18 -19.75
CA GLN A 85 -2.55 -7.49 -20.54
C GLN A 85 -2.14 -6.36 -21.50
N PHE A 86 -3.09 -5.56 -21.97
CA PHE A 86 -2.85 -4.43 -22.88
C PHE A 86 -2.55 -3.11 -22.14
N TYR A 87 -2.59 -3.11 -20.82
CA TYR A 87 -2.27 -1.91 -20.01
C TYR A 87 -0.78 -1.62 -20.02
N SER A 88 -0.43 -0.34 -20.10
CA SER A 88 0.93 0.10 -19.79
C SER A 88 1.28 -0.18 -18.32
N SER A 89 2.56 -0.16 -18.00
CA SER A 89 3.01 -0.29 -16.60
C SER A 89 2.39 0.78 -15.69
N GLY A 90 2.27 2.01 -16.21
CA GLY A 90 1.62 3.12 -15.51
C GLY A 90 0.14 2.84 -15.23
N MET A 91 -0.62 2.36 -16.22
CA MET A 91 -2.03 1.99 -16.04
C MET A 91 -2.22 0.87 -15.04
N LYS A 92 -1.38 -0.17 -15.08
CA LYS A 92 -1.39 -1.27 -14.11
C LYS A 92 -1.15 -0.75 -12.70
N SER A 93 -0.19 0.14 -12.54
CA SER A 93 0.14 0.76 -11.27
C SER A 93 -0.98 1.66 -10.75
N ARG A 94 -1.60 2.47 -11.63
CA ARG A 94 -2.76 3.32 -11.30
C ARG A 94 -3.94 2.48 -10.80
N LEU A 95 -4.30 1.42 -11.54
CA LEU A 95 -5.38 0.52 -11.16
C LEU A 95 -5.09 -0.19 -9.83
N GLY A 96 -3.87 -0.67 -9.66
CA GLY A 96 -3.45 -1.37 -8.44
C GLY A 96 -3.47 -0.48 -7.21
N PHE A 97 -2.97 0.76 -7.32
CA PHE A 97 -3.05 1.75 -6.25
C PHE A 97 -4.50 2.09 -5.92
N ALA A 98 -5.32 2.42 -6.93
CA ALA A 98 -6.73 2.73 -6.74
C ALA A 98 -7.47 1.60 -6.02
N ALA A 99 -7.34 0.37 -6.52
CA ALA A 99 -7.99 -0.80 -5.93
C ALA A 99 -7.56 -1.08 -4.47
N SER A 100 -6.39 -0.62 -4.07
CA SER A 100 -5.87 -0.79 -2.71
C SER A 100 -6.20 0.39 -1.79
N SER A 101 -6.21 1.62 -2.31
CA SER A 101 -6.35 2.85 -1.53
C SER A 101 -7.80 3.28 -1.27
N VAL A 102 -8.75 2.82 -2.09
CA VAL A 102 -10.19 3.07 -1.88
C VAL A 102 -10.69 2.41 -0.59
N ILE A 103 -9.98 1.38 -0.11
CA ILE A 103 -10.29 0.69 1.14
C ILE A 103 -9.71 1.49 2.31
N GLU A 104 -10.44 1.57 3.41
CA GLU A 104 -9.99 2.18 4.65
C GLU A 104 -9.67 1.05 5.65
N PRO A 105 -8.41 0.59 5.75
CA PRO A 105 -8.01 -0.43 6.70
C PRO A 105 -7.76 0.19 8.08
N ASP A 106 -7.71 -0.62 9.14
CA ASP A 106 -7.26 -0.17 10.45
C ASP A 106 -5.74 0.09 10.49
N ILE A 107 -4.99 -0.71 9.72
CA ILE A 107 -3.53 -0.61 9.60
C ILE A 107 -3.16 -0.59 8.11
N LEU A 108 -2.47 0.46 7.67
CA LEU A 108 -1.97 0.60 6.30
C LEU A 108 -0.46 0.37 6.24
N ILE A 109 -0.02 -0.55 5.41
CA ILE A 109 1.41 -0.79 5.15
C ILE A 109 1.81 -0.16 3.81
N LEU A 110 2.79 0.75 3.89
CA LEU A 110 3.40 1.43 2.74
C LEU A 110 4.86 0.96 2.64
N ASP A 111 5.25 0.34 1.53
CA ASP A 111 6.65 -0.03 1.26
C ASP A 111 7.13 0.69 0.01
N GLU A 112 8.00 1.65 0.18
CA GLU A 112 8.78 2.40 -0.83
C GLU A 112 8.05 2.91 -2.11
N VAL A 113 6.78 2.54 -2.32
CA VAL A 113 6.09 2.55 -3.61
C VAL A 113 5.19 3.79 -3.79
N LEU A 114 5.74 4.98 -3.65
CA LEU A 114 5.02 6.21 -4.03
C LEU A 114 5.43 6.76 -5.42
N ALA A 115 6.26 6.01 -6.14
CA ALA A 115 6.67 6.36 -7.51
C ALA A 115 5.73 5.77 -8.57
N VAL A 116 4.40 5.95 -8.39
CA VAL A 116 3.37 5.39 -9.27
C VAL A 116 2.89 6.44 -10.26
N GLY A 117 2.89 6.09 -11.55
CA GLY A 117 2.36 6.94 -12.60
C GLY A 117 3.15 8.22 -12.85
N ASP A 118 2.51 9.18 -13.50
CA ASP A 118 3.04 10.53 -13.74
C ASP A 118 2.94 11.42 -12.49
N LEU A 119 3.42 12.67 -12.62
CA LEU A 119 3.45 13.61 -11.50
C LEU A 119 2.05 13.91 -10.96
N GLY A 120 1.06 14.07 -11.83
CA GLY A 120 -0.33 14.37 -11.43
C GLY A 120 -0.93 13.24 -10.61
N PHE A 121 -0.77 12.00 -11.07
CA PHE A 121 -1.25 10.83 -10.34
C PHE A 121 -0.50 10.62 -9.01
N ARG A 122 0.80 10.88 -8.96
CA ARG A 122 1.56 10.85 -7.70
C ARG A 122 1.01 11.82 -6.66
N MET A 123 0.68 13.04 -7.05
CA MET A 123 0.06 14.02 -6.14
C MET A 123 -1.29 13.52 -5.61
N LYS A 124 -2.10 12.91 -6.48
CA LYS A 124 -3.37 12.28 -6.09
C LYS A 124 -3.16 11.13 -5.08
N CYS A 125 -2.11 10.31 -5.28
CA CYS A 125 -1.73 9.25 -4.34
C CYS A 125 -1.31 9.82 -2.98
N TYR A 126 -0.48 10.87 -2.95
CA TYR A 126 -0.07 11.51 -1.69
C TYR A 126 -1.26 12.09 -0.93
N SER A 127 -2.15 12.80 -1.62
CA SER A 127 -3.37 13.33 -1.00
C SER A 127 -4.21 12.22 -0.37
N ARG A 128 -4.37 11.09 -1.09
CA ARG A 128 -5.12 9.95 -0.56
C ARG A 128 -4.45 9.29 0.65
N ILE A 129 -3.12 9.18 0.64
CA ILE A 129 -2.38 8.66 1.79
C ILE A 129 -2.53 9.59 3.00
N ASP A 130 -2.49 10.91 2.79
CA ASP A 130 -2.67 11.88 3.88
C ASP A 130 -4.07 11.80 4.49
N GLU A 131 -5.12 11.55 3.69
CA GLU A 131 -6.47 11.26 4.21
C GLU A 131 -6.50 9.96 5.04
N LEU A 132 -5.89 8.88 4.52
CA LEU A 132 -5.85 7.59 5.21
C LEU A 132 -5.08 7.66 6.54
N ARG A 133 -3.98 8.43 6.60
CA ARG A 133 -3.21 8.64 7.84
C ARG A 133 -4.02 9.26 8.97
N GLN A 134 -5.08 9.97 8.68
CA GLN A 134 -5.96 10.54 9.70
C GLN A 134 -6.94 9.50 10.26
N LYS A 135 -7.13 8.37 9.57
CA LYS A 135 -8.14 7.37 9.90
C LYS A 135 -7.57 6.03 10.35
N CYS A 136 -6.33 5.72 9.98
CA CYS A 136 -5.71 4.43 10.27
C CYS A 136 -4.26 4.57 10.75
N ALA A 137 -3.76 3.53 11.43
CA ALA A 137 -2.34 3.43 11.75
C ALA A 137 -1.54 3.15 10.47
N VAL A 138 -0.42 3.86 10.25
CA VAL A 138 0.40 3.69 9.05
C VAL A 138 1.78 3.17 9.43
N ILE A 139 2.20 2.09 8.78
CA ILE A 139 3.56 1.55 8.82
C ILE A 139 4.23 1.88 7.49
N LEU A 140 5.15 2.83 7.52
CA LEU A 140 5.94 3.24 6.34
C LEU A 140 7.30 2.58 6.37
N VAL A 141 7.67 1.89 5.30
CA VAL A 141 9.04 1.42 5.05
C VAL A 141 9.61 2.22 3.90
N THR A 142 10.71 2.90 4.14
CA THR A 142 11.34 3.74 3.13
C THR A 142 12.83 3.90 3.39
N HIS A 143 13.59 4.21 2.35
CA HIS A 143 14.97 4.68 2.42
C HIS A 143 15.06 6.22 2.33
N SER A 144 13.95 6.90 2.07
CA SER A 144 13.90 8.36 1.95
C SER A 144 13.71 9.02 3.30
N MET A 145 14.73 9.69 3.79
CA MET A 145 14.67 10.47 5.04
C MET A 145 13.63 11.59 4.96
N ASN A 146 13.39 12.13 3.76
CA ASN A 146 12.34 13.12 3.53
C ASN A 146 10.95 12.55 3.81
N HIS A 147 10.68 11.31 3.41
CA HIS A 147 9.40 10.65 3.72
C HIS A 147 9.27 10.38 5.22
N VAL A 148 10.37 9.94 5.86
CA VAL A 148 10.38 9.72 7.32
C VAL A 148 10.06 11.02 8.07
N SER A 149 10.76 12.13 7.73
CA SER A 149 10.56 13.43 8.38
C SER A 149 9.13 13.98 8.20
N ARG A 150 8.53 13.81 7.02
CA ARG A 150 7.20 14.36 6.71
C ARG A 150 6.03 13.51 7.21
N MET A 151 6.21 12.19 7.27
CA MET A 151 5.10 11.26 7.43
C MET A 151 5.11 10.49 8.74
N ALA A 152 6.26 10.33 9.39
CA ALA A 152 6.38 9.48 10.57
C ALA A 152 6.27 10.27 11.88
N ASN A 153 5.57 9.69 12.85
CA ASN A 153 5.53 10.16 14.24
C ASN A 153 6.59 9.45 15.10
N SER A 154 6.99 8.25 14.68
CA SER A 154 8.03 7.44 15.33
C SER A 154 8.80 6.68 14.26
N SER A 155 10.06 6.36 14.51
CA SER A 155 10.92 5.62 13.59
C SER A 155 11.62 4.47 14.28
N ILE A 156 11.83 3.41 13.50
CA ILE A 156 12.60 2.22 13.91
C ILE A 156 13.66 1.99 12.83
N PHE A 157 14.94 1.93 13.22
CA PHE A 157 16.02 1.61 12.31
C PHE A 157 16.45 0.16 12.51
N LEU A 158 16.49 -0.56 11.39
CA LEU A 158 16.90 -1.96 11.35
C LEU A 158 18.24 -2.09 10.65
N HIS A 159 19.17 -2.83 11.28
CA HIS A 159 20.44 -3.21 10.68
C HIS A 159 20.67 -4.71 10.93
N LYS A 160 20.90 -5.49 9.85
CA LYS A 160 21.15 -6.94 9.92
C LYS A 160 20.15 -7.70 10.81
N GLY A 161 18.86 -7.36 10.73
CA GLY A 161 17.79 -7.99 11.49
C GLY A 161 17.64 -7.52 12.94
N GLN A 162 18.46 -6.56 13.40
CA GLN A 162 18.40 -6.00 14.74
C GLN A 162 17.83 -4.59 14.74
N VAL A 163 17.08 -4.23 15.76
CA VAL A 163 16.65 -2.85 16.02
C VAL A 163 17.81 -2.11 16.64
N ILE A 164 18.39 -1.15 15.91
CA ILE A 164 19.50 -0.33 16.38
C ILE A 164 19.06 1.01 16.96
N PHE A 165 17.85 1.45 16.60
CA PHE A 165 17.24 2.67 17.13
C PHE A 165 15.72 2.57 17.07
N GLN A 166 15.08 3.15 18.10
CA GLN A 166 13.64 3.38 18.12
C GLN A 166 13.38 4.72 18.82
N GLY A 167 12.65 5.61 18.16
CA GLY A 167 12.36 6.93 18.73
C GLY A 167 11.82 7.95 17.73
N SER A 168 12.04 9.23 18.01
CA SER A 168 11.57 10.30 17.13
C SER A 168 12.26 10.24 15.76
N PRO A 169 11.57 10.59 14.67
CA PRO A 169 12.11 10.56 13.32
C PRO A 169 13.41 11.39 13.20
N GLN A 170 13.44 12.60 13.76
CA GLN A 170 14.58 13.48 13.67
C GLN A 170 15.85 12.87 14.29
N LYS A 171 15.75 12.33 15.52
CA LYS A 171 16.91 11.67 16.16
C LYS A 171 17.38 10.45 15.38
N GLY A 172 16.47 9.71 14.77
CA GLY A 172 16.81 8.59 13.91
C GLY A 172 17.56 9.03 12.65
N ILE A 173 17.09 10.10 12.00
CA ILE A 173 17.74 10.66 10.81
C ILE A 173 19.17 11.12 11.14
N ASP A 174 19.36 11.81 12.27
CA ASP A 174 20.66 12.30 12.72
C ASP A 174 21.67 11.15 13.00
N LEU A 175 21.17 9.98 13.40
CA LEU A 175 21.98 8.78 13.62
C LEU A 175 22.28 7.99 12.34
N TYR A 176 21.53 8.21 11.27
CA TYR A 176 21.67 7.49 10.00
C TYR A 176 22.72 8.12 9.09
N HIS A 177 23.07 9.37 9.30
CA HIS A 177 24.13 10.13 8.61
C HIS A 177 25.46 10.01 9.34
#